data_2545cdc7bcbee1f1ea4757eeee9010e4
#
_entry.id   2545cdc7bcbee1f1ea4757eeee9010e4
#
_cell.length_a   1.000
_cell.length_b   1.000
_cell.length_c   1.000
_cell.angle_alpha   90.00
_cell.angle_beta   90.00
_cell.angle_gamma   90.00
#
_symmetry.space_group_name_H-M   'P 1'
#
loop_
_entity.id
_entity.type
_entity.pdbx_description
1 polymer ?
#
loop_
_entity_poly.entity_id
_entity_poly.type
_entity_poly.pdbx_seq_one_letter_code
_entity_poly.pdbx_strand_id
1 'polypeptide(L)'
;KAGKDAAQDINEVVQRFWDDPKNRASFTGHQAQHRLEHAQSTDGNILFALFTEPRTGRVIVRTIPLNEITDVITNPEDSQDVWFYKRTWTDRGVINGAVVSTRKEALYPALGHRPKVKQGSIGGVPVEWFAPIYHQAAGNPDGWRWGVPDLYAAVPWVRAYKTYLEDWARLM
;
A
#
# COMPACT_ATOMS: atom_id res chain seq x y z
N LYS A 1 -33.10 -10.16 -30.13
CA LYS A 1 -33.55 -10.19 -28.72
C LYS A 1 -32.41 -9.56 -27.93
N ALA A 2 -32.52 -8.24 -27.65
CA ALA A 2 -31.58 -7.54 -26.79
C ALA A 2 -31.69 -8.14 -25.39
N GLY A 3 -30.60 -8.72 -24.88
CA GLY A 3 -30.50 -9.12 -23.51
C GLY A 3 -30.67 -7.88 -22.62
N LYS A 4 -31.60 -7.92 -21.68
CA LYS A 4 -31.67 -7.00 -20.58
C LYS A 4 -30.34 -7.12 -19.85
N ASP A 5 -29.48 -6.11 -19.93
CA ASP A 5 -28.39 -5.94 -18.98
C ASP A 5 -29.05 -5.88 -17.59
N ALA A 6 -28.86 -6.92 -16.81
CA ALA A 6 -29.30 -6.92 -15.43
C ALA A 6 -28.57 -5.77 -14.74
N ALA A 7 -29.31 -4.74 -14.33
CA ALA A 7 -28.76 -3.64 -13.57
C ALA A 7 -28.07 -4.24 -12.35
N GLN A 8 -26.76 -4.11 -12.31
CA GLN A 8 -25.97 -4.61 -11.20
C GLN A 8 -26.34 -3.81 -9.96
N ASP A 9 -26.82 -4.47 -8.91
CA ASP A 9 -27.09 -3.80 -7.64
C ASP A 9 -25.74 -3.41 -6.99
N ILE A 10 -25.46 -2.13 -7.01
CA ILE A 10 -24.22 -1.57 -6.45
C ILE A 10 -24.10 -1.92 -4.95
N ASN A 11 -25.22 -1.93 -4.23
CA ASN A 11 -25.23 -2.25 -2.81
C ASN A 11 -24.80 -3.71 -2.57
N GLU A 12 -25.25 -4.63 -3.42
CA GLU A 12 -24.86 -6.04 -3.34
C GLU A 12 -23.36 -6.22 -3.60
N VAL A 13 -22.79 -5.49 -4.56
CA VAL A 13 -21.33 -5.52 -4.84
C VAL A 13 -20.53 -5.00 -3.66
N VAL A 14 -20.95 -3.86 -3.09
CA VAL A 14 -20.31 -3.27 -1.91
C VAL A 14 -20.43 -4.21 -0.70
N GLN A 15 -21.59 -4.81 -0.49
CA GLN A 15 -21.79 -5.76 0.60
C GLN A 15 -20.90 -6.99 0.45
N ARG A 16 -20.84 -7.59 -0.74
CA ARG A 16 -19.93 -8.72 -1.02
C ARG A 16 -18.47 -8.38 -0.78
N PHE A 17 -18.05 -7.15 -1.11
CA PHE A 17 -16.70 -6.69 -0.85
C PHE A 17 -16.39 -6.65 0.66
N TRP A 18 -17.30 -6.10 1.47
CA TRP A 18 -17.13 -6.01 2.91
C TRP A 18 -17.28 -7.35 3.63
N ASP A 19 -18.12 -8.26 3.11
CA ASP A 19 -18.31 -9.60 3.68
C ASP A 19 -17.20 -10.58 3.32
N ASP A 20 -16.32 -10.24 2.35
CA ASP A 20 -15.17 -11.07 2.01
C ASP A 20 -14.23 -11.23 3.21
N PRO A 21 -13.95 -12.46 3.68
CA PRO A 21 -13.12 -12.70 4.86
C PRO A 21 -11.72 -12.07 4.74
N LYS A 22 -11.16 -12.02 3.52
CA LYS A 22 -9.86 -11.43 3.27
C LYS A 22 -9.89 -9.91 3.41
N ASN A 23 -10.96 -9.25 2.96
CA ASN A 23 -11.13 -7.81 3.12
C ASN A 23 -11.46 -7.44 4.57
N ARG A 24 -12.30 -8.24 5.24
CA ARG A 24 -12.57 -8.09 6.67
C ARG A 24 -11.28 -8.14 7.50
N ALA A 25 -10.38 -9.08 7.20
CA ALA A 25 -9.08 -9.17 7.87
C ALA A 25 -8.20 -7.92 7.65
N SER A 26 -8.40 -7.19 6.55
CA SER A 26 -7.64 -5.97 6.25
C SER A 26 -8.21 -4.70 6.88
N PHE A 27 -9.54 -4.62 7.07
CA PHE A 27 -10.22 -3.38 7.50
C PHE A 27 -10.97 -3.49 8.83
N THR A 28 -11.71 -4.57 9.06
CA THR A 28 -12.64 -4.71 10.20
C THR A 28 -12.32 -5.86 11.13
N GLY A 29 -11.34 -6.69 10.78
CA GLY A 29 -10.88 -7.80 11.63
C GLY A 29 -10.27 -7.28 12.93
N HIS A 30 -10.22 -8.16 13.93
CA HIS A 30 -9.59 -7.87 15.21
C HIS A 30 -8.16 -7.34 14.98
N GLN A 31 -7.86 -6.15 15.47
CA GLN A 31 -6.60 -5.40 15.31
C GLN A 31 -6.33 -4.83 13.89
N ALA A 32 -7.21 -4.99 12.89
CA ALA A 32 -6.95 -4.41 11.58
C ALA A 32 -6.86 -2.88 11.65
N GLN A 33 -7.81 -2.23 12.30
CA GLN A 33 -7.81 -0.78 12.51
C GLN A 33 -6.58 -0.32 13.30
N HIS A 34 -6.23 -1.01 14.38
CA HIS A 34 -5.04 -0.69 15.17
C HIS A 34 -3.75 -0.77 14.34
N ARG A 35 -3.63 -1.76 13.44
CA ARG A 35 -2.47 -1.86 12.54
C ARG A 35 -2.42 -0.73 11.53
N LEU A 36 -3.57 -0.32 11.00
CA LEU A 36 -3.65 0.82 10.07
C LEU A 36 -3.31 2.14 10.77
N GLU A 37 -3.86 2.37 11.96
CA GLU A 37 -3.52 3.54 12.78
C GLU A 37 -2.03 3.57 13.14
N HIS A 38 -1.48 2.42 13.54
CA HIS A 38 -0.05 2.31 13.84
C HIS A 38 0.79 2.67 12.61
N ALA A 39 0.51 2.11 11.43
CA ALA A 39 1.21 2.43 10.20
C ALA A 39 1.09 3.92 9.85
N GLN A 40 -0.11 4.51 10.00
CA GLN A 40 -0.31 5.93 9.77
C GLN A 40 0.49 6.82 10.74
N SER A 41 0.50 6.46 12.02
CA SER A 41 1.18 7.25 13.06
C SER A 41 2.70 7.11 13.01
N THR A 42 3.23 5.92 12.62
CA THR A 42 4.68 5.65 12.61
C THR A 42 5.33 5.89 11.26
N ASP A 43 4.68 5.49 10.17
CA ASP A 43 5.23 5.57 8.81
C ASP A 43 4.66 6.75 8.03
N GLY A 44 3.50 7.28 8.45
CA GLY A 44 2.79 8.36 7.76
C GLY A 44 2.20 7.93 6.42
N ASN A 45 2.33 6.67 6.04
CA ASN A 45 1.96 6.17 4.71
C ASN A 45 1.33 4.79 4.80
N ILE A 46 0.20 4.62 4.11
CA ILE A 46 -0.44 3.33 3.93
C ILE A 46 -0.66 3.10 2.43
N LEU A 47 -0.14 2.00 1.91
CA LEU A 47 -0.33 1.62 0.51
C LEU A 47 -1.29 0.43 0.45
N PHE A 48 -2.48 0.66 -0.09
CA PHE A 48 -3.49 -0.36 -0.32
C PHE A 48 -3.39 -0.88 -1.75
N ALA A 49 -3.01 -2.13 -1.93
CA ALA A 49 -3.06 -2.80 -3.23
C ALA A 49 -4.41 -3.51 -3.40
N LEU A 50 -5.10 -3.22 -4.50
CA LEU A 50 -6.41 -3.76 -4.83
C LEU A 50 -6.25 -4.90 -5.83
N PHE A 51 -6.02 -6.12 -5.34
CA PHE A 51 -5.90 -7.30 -6.18
C PHE A 51 -7.24 -7.68 -6.78
N THR A 52 -7.39 -7.45 -8.07
CA THR A 52 -8.63 -7.69 -8.81
C THR A 52 -8.52 -8.99 -9.61
N GLU A 53 -9.45 -9.91 -9.39
CA GLU A 53 -9.57 -11.11 -10.21
C GLU A 53 -10.34 -10.78 -11.50
N PRO A 54 -9.69 -10.90 -12.69
CA PRO A 54 -10.29 -10.46 -13.96
C PRO A 54 -11.57 -11.21 -14.35
N ARG A 55 -11.71 -12.47 -13.92
CA ARG A 55 -12.85 -13.32 -14.30
C ARG A 55 -14.11 -13.04 -13.51
N THR A 56 -13.97 -12.75 -12.24
CA THR A 56 -15.10 -12.58 -11.30
C THR A 56 -15.34 -11.14 -10.90
N GLY A 57 -14.36 -10.25 -11.16
CA GLY A 57 -14.38 -8.88 -10.66
C GLY A 57 -14.17 -8.78 -9.14
N ARG A 58 -13.87 -9.90 -8.45
CA ARG A 58 -13.59 -9.90 -7.01
C ARG A 58 -12.35 -9.06 -6.72
N VAL A 59 -12.46 -8.15 -5.76
CA VAL A 59 -11.36 -7.29 -5.31
C VAL A 59 -10.96 -7.68 -3.89
N ILE A 60 -9.68 -7.97 -3.69
CA ILE A 60 -9.07 -8.21 -2.38
C ILE A 60 -8.08 -7.11 -2.10
N VAL A 61 -8.25 -6.41 -0.98
CA VAL A 61 -7.35 -5.34 -0.57
C VAL A 61 -6.32 -5.85 0.43
N ARG A 62 -5.05 -5.49 0.19
CA ARG A 62 -3.94 -5.77 1.09
C ARG A 62 -3.07 -4.53 1.23
N THR A 63 -2.49 -4.35 2.39
CA THR A 63 -1.46 -3.33 2.60
C THR A 63 -0.10 -3.84 2.10
N ILE A 64 0.65 -2.97 1.44
CA ILE A 64 2.04 -3.23 1.07
C ILE A 64 2.94 -2.49 2.07
N PRO A 65 3.95 -3.17 2.65
CA PRO A 65 4.91 -2.51 3.52
C PRO A 65 5.65 -1.39 2.78
N LEU A 66 5.80 -0.22 3.43
CA LEU A 66 6.45 0.95 2.84
C LEU A 66 7.89 0.66 2.42
N ASN A 67 8.62 -0.15 3.18
CA ASN A 67 10.00 -0.53 2.90
C ASN A 67 10.17 -1.42 1.66
N GLU A 68 9.10 -1.98 1.11
CA GLU A 68 9.12 -2.73 -0.15
C GLU A 68 8.96 -1.82 -1.37
N ILE A 69 8.53 -0.56 -1.19
CA ILE A 69 8.43 0.42 -2.28
C ILE A 69 9.78 1.10 -2.44
N THR A 70 10.45 0.78 -3.52
CA THR A 70 11.82 1.26 -3.80
C THR A 70 11.85 2.49 -4.69
N ASP A 71 10.79 2.73 -5.47
CA ASP A 71 10.71 3.88 -6.36
C ASP A 71 9.25 4.25 -6.66
N VAL A 72 9.03 5.52 -7.02
CA VAL A 72 7.74 6.07 -7.43
C VAL A 72 7.91 6.80 -8.75
N ILE A 73 7.29 6.29 -9.80
CA ILE A 73 7.32 6.85 -11.14
C ILE A 73 6.13 7.78 -11.31
N THR A 74 6.42 9.04 -11.63
CA THR A 74 5.42 10.09 -11.83
C THR A 74 5.38 10.56 -13.28
N ASN A 75 4.37 11.35 -13.61
CA ASN A 75 4.33 12.09 -14.84
C ASN A 75 5.55 13.04 -14.93
N PRO A 76 6.32 13.03 -16.04
CA PRO A 76 7.44 13.95 -16.22
C PRO A 76 7.06 15.43 -16.16
N GLU A 77 5.82 15.76 -16.52
CA GLU A 77 5.31 17.13 -16.54
C GLU A 77 4.60 17.53 -15.24
N ASP A 78 4.21 16.52 -14.41
CA ASP A 78 3.51 16.73 -13.14
C ASP A 78 3.98 15.74 -12.09
N SER A 79 4.83 16.18 -11.19
CA SER A 79 5.38 15.33 -10.13
C SER A 79 4.35 14.83 -9.11
N GLN A 80 3.14 15.43 -9.06
CA GLN A 80 2.06 15.00 -8.18
C GLN A 80 1.21 13.88 -8.83
N ASP A 81 1.25 13.75 -10.16
CA ASP A 81 0.58 12.67 -10.87
C ASP A 81 1.42 11.39 -10.86
N VAL A 82 1.13 10.52 -9.89
CA VAL A 82 1.83 9.24 -9.74
C VAL A 82 1.28 8.23 -10.75
N TRP A 83 2.19 7.62 -11.52
CA TRP A 83 1.86 6.57 -12.47
C TRP A 83 2.06 5.19 -11.91
N PHE A 84 3.23 4.92 -11.31
CA PHE A 84 3.56 3.59 -10.79
C PHE A 84 4.35 3.66 -9.49
N TYR A 85 4.11 2.64 -8.66
CA TYR A 85 4.93 2.30 -7.51
C TYR A 85 5.77 1.08 -7.84
N LYS A 86 7.09 1.20 -7.76
CA LYS A 86 8.01 0.07 -7.93
C LYS A 86 8.14 -0.66 -6.60
N ARG A 87 7.68 -1.90 -6.56
CA ARG A 87 7.83 -2.77 -5.39
C ARG A 87 8.97 -3.76 -5.63
N THR A 88 9.84 -3.92 -4.62
CA THR A 88 10.87 -4.94 -4.58
C THR A 88 10.74 -5.72 -3.29
N TRP A 89 10.58 -7.03 -3.40
CA TRP A 89 10.42 -7.88 -2.22
C TRP A 89 11.14 -9.21 -2.40
N THR A 90 11.35 -9.93 -1.29
CA THR A 90 11.89 -11.28 -1.31
C THR A 90 10.75 -12.28 -1.15
N ASP A 91 10.52 -13.07 -2.18
CA ASP A 91 9.61 -14.21 -2.13
C ASP A 91 10.35 -15.42 -1.53
N ARG A 92 9.75 -16.03 -0.51
CA ARG A 92 10.31 -17.22 0.14
C ARG A 92 9.36 -18.39 -0.08
N GLY A 93 9.84 -19.38 -0.76
CA GLY A 93 9.12 -20.62 -1.02
C GLY A 93 9.87 -21.84 -0.50
N VAL A 94 9.17 -22.96 -0.37
CA VAL A 94 9.80 -24.27 -0.09
C VAL A 94 9.75 -25.09 -1.36
N ILE A 95 10.91 -25.43 -1.91
CA ILE A 95 11.07 -26.28 -3.10
C ILE A 95 11.90 -27.49 -2.68
N ASN A 96 11.35 -28.70 -2.83
CA ASN A 96 12.00 -29.95 -2.47
C ASN A 96 12.55 -29.98 -1.02
N GLY A 97 11.81 -29.38 -0.08
CA GLY A 97 12.22 -29.35 1.34
C GLY A 97 13.26 -28.28 1.68
N ALA A 98 13.76 -27.52 0.72
CA ALA A 98 14.69 -26.42 0.94
C ALA A 98 13.96 -25.07 0.85
N VAL A 99 14.32 -24.13 1.73
CA VAL A 99 13.82 -22.75 1.65
C VAL A 99 14.58 -22.00 0.56
N VAL A 100 13.85 -21.59 -0.48
CA VAL A 100 14.41 -20.79 -1.57
C VAL A 100 13.91 -19.37 -1.44
N SER A 101 14.83 -18.40 -1.50
CA SER A 101 14.52 -16.97 -1.48
C SER A 101 14.81 -16.37 -2.86
N THR A 102 13.81 -15.77 -3.47
CA THR A 102 13.94 -15.10 -4.77
C THR A 102 13.55 -13.64 -4.65
N ARG A 103 14.44 -12.75 -5.08
CA ARG A 103 14.11 -11.33 -5.18
C ARG A 103 13.21 -11.10 -6.38
N LYS A 104 12.08 -10.43 -6.15
CA LYS A 104 11.10 -10.05 -7.18
C LYS A 104 10.94 -8.55 -7.23
N GLU A 105 10.66 -8.05 -8.43
CA GLU A 105 10.33 -6.66 -8.68
C GLU A 105 9.07 -6.60 -9.54
N ALA A 106 8.20 -5.62 -9.28
CA ALA A 106 7.04 -5.34 -10.11
C ALA A 106 6.64 -3.86 -9.99
N LEU A 107 6.00 -3.35 -11.06
CA LEU A 107 5.39 -2.03 -11.08
C LEU A 107 3.90 -2.17 -10.82
N TYR A 108 3.42 -1.46 -9.84
CA TYR A 108 2.01 -1.39 -9.49
C TYR A 108 1.46 -0.03 -9.93
N PRO A 109 0.42 0.03 -10.79
CA PRO A 109 -0.15 1.30 -11.20
C PRO A 109 -0.81 2.02 -10.02
N ALA A 110 -0.73 3.34 -9.98
CA ALA A 110 -1.56 4.13 -9.09
C ALA A 110 -3.04 3.97 -9.47
N LEU A 111 -3.95 4.01 -8.50
CA LEU A 111 -5.38 3.79 -8.72
C LEU A 111 -5.99 4.74 -9.75
N GLY A 112 -5.47 5.98 -9.84
CA GLY A 112 -5.88 7.01 -10.80
C GLY A 112 -5.26 6.84 -12.19
N HIS A 113 -4.17 6.09 -12.32
CA HIS A 113 -3.43 5.98 -13.58
C HIS A 113 -4.11 5.02 -14.57
N ARG A 114 -4.69 5.55 -15.65
CA ARG A 114 -5.42 4.80 -16.67
C ARG A 114 -4.90 5.13 -18.07
N PRO A 115 -3.75 4.58 -18.49
CA PRO A 115 -3.21 4.82 -19.82
C PRO A 115 -4.08 4.16 -20.90
N LYS A 116 -4.05 4.71 -22.10
CA LYS A 116 -4.77 4.16 -23.27
C LYS A 116 -4.26 2.77 -23.65
N VAL A 117 -2.97 2.52 -23.47
CA VAL A 117 -2.31 1.23 -23.79
C VAL A 117 -1.64 0.71 -22.52
N LYS A 118 -2.00 -0.51 -22.13
CA LYS A 118 -1.40 -1.18 -20.97
C LYS A 118 -0.21 -2.02 -21.44
N GLN A 119 1.01 -1.65 -21.05
CA GLN A 119 2.22 -2.39 -21.34
C GLN A 119 2.39 -3.52 -20.31
N GLY A 120 2.81 -4.69 -20.73
CA GLY A 120 3.06 -5.82 -19.82
C GLY A 120 4.32 -5.65 -18.98
N SER A 121 5.30 -4.86 -19.47
CA SER A 121 6.52 -4.50 -18.75
C SER A 121 7.02 -3.13 -19.16
N ILE A 122 7.68 -2.43 -18.23
CA ILE A 122 8.31 -1.12 -18.45
C ILE A 122 9.73 -1.21 -17.92
N GLY A 123 10.72 -0.90 -18.76
CA GLY A 123 12.13 -1.00 -18.39
C GLY A 123 12.56 -2.41 -17.95
N GLY A 124 11.92 -3.47 -18.47
CA GLY A 124 12.19 -4.85 -18.09
C GLY A 124 11.50 -5.31 -16.81
N VAL A 125 10.80 -4.43 -16.09
CA VAL A 125 10.05 -4.77 -14.88
C VAL A 125 8.58 -5.02 -15.23
N PRO A 126 7.98 -6.16 -14.81
CA PRO A 126 6.58 -6.48 -15.10
C PRO A 126 5.62 -5.49 -14.43
N VAL A 127 4.47 -5.25 -15.07
CA VAL A 127 3.42 -4.35 -14.57
C VAL A 127 2.21 -5.15 -14.13
N GLU A 128 1.83 -4.99 -12.86
CA GLU A 128 0.69 -5.66 -12.21
C GLU A 128 -0.60 -4.83 -12.36
N TRP A 129 -1.18 -4.80 -13.57
CA TRP A 129 -2.38 -4.01 -13.88
C TRP A 129 -3.63 -4.38 -13.07
N PHE A 130 -3.68 -5.58 -12.53
CA PHE A 130 -4.80 -6.07 -11.71
C PHE A 130 -4.60 -5.83 -10.21
N ALA A 131 -3.57 -5.10 -9.84
CA ALA A 131 -3.28 -4.75 -8.46
C ALA A 131 -2.94 -3.24 -8.32
N PRO A 132 -3.83 -2.31 -8.72
CA PRO A 132 -3.57 -0.89 -8.54
C PRO A 132 -3.40 -0.55 -7.06
N ILE A 133 -2.55 0.46 -6.78
CA ILE A 133 -2.29 0.95 -5.44
C ILE A 133 -3.06 2.24 -5.20
N TYR A 134 -3.78 2.29 -4.08
CA TYR A 134 -4.24 3.52 -3.44
C TYR A 134 -3.26 3.87 -2.31
N HIS A 135 -2.65 5.03 -2.40
CA HIS A 135 -1.71 5.54 -1.39
C HIS A 135 -2.41 6.58 -0.52
N GLN A 136 -2.45 6.32 0.78
CA GLN A 136 -2.91 7.25 1.80
C GLN A 136 -1.68 7.81 2.53
N ALA A 137 -1.42 9.10 2.35
CA ALA A 137 -0.36 9.84 3.01
C ALA A 137 -0.94 10.72 4.11
N ALA A 138 -0.45 10.56 5.35
CA ALA A 138 -0.82 11.40 6.49
C ALA A 138 0.05 12.65 6.54
N GLY A 139 -0.52 13.80 6.96
CA GLY A 139 0.25 15.02 7.19
C GLY A 139 1.09 15.45 5.97
N ASN A 140 0.61 15.16 4.75
CA ASN A 140 1.37 15.36 3.52
C ASN A 140 1.55 16.87 3.22
N PRO A 141 2.78 17.42 3.35
CA PRO A 141 3.05 18.79 2.92
C PRO A 141 2.89 18.93 1.41
N ASP A 142 2.49 20.11 0.95
CA ASP A 142 2.33 20.38 -0.47
C ASP A 142 3.60 20.07 -1.25
N GLY A 143 3.46 19.37 -2.37
CA GLY A 143 4.56 18.93 -3.22
C GLY A 143 5.36 17.71 -2.73
N TRP A 144 5.03 17.14 -1.57
CA TRP A 144 5.66 15.92 -1.07
C TRP A 144 4.91 14.67 -1.55
N ARG A 145 5.66 13.63 -1.88
CA ARG A 145 5.10 12.33 -2.29
C ARG A 145 4.72 11.45 -1.12
N TRP A 146 5.41 11.62 0.00
CA TRP A 146 5.27 10.80 1.18
C TRP A 146 4.64 11.59 2.31
N GLY A 147 3.77 10.93 3.04
CA GLY A 147 3.21 11.48 4.26
C GLY A 147 4.27 11.59 5.36
N VAL A 148 4.05 12.52 6.27
CA VAL A 148 4.86 12.71 7.47
C VAL A 148 4.13 12.04 8.64
N PRO A 149 4.78 11.11 9.37
CA PRO A 149 4.16 10.45 10.51
C PRO A 149 3.79 11.46 11.60
N ASP A 150 2.65 11.27 12.24
CA ASP A 150 2.20 12.14 13.35
C ASP A 150 3.22 12.15 14.50
N LEU A 151 3.87 11.01 14.75
CA LEU A 151 4.89 10.88 15.78
C LEU A 151 6.20 11.62 15.47
N TYR A 152 6.40 12.06 14.23
CA TYR A 152 7.65 12.76 13.84
C TYR A 152 7.89 14.02 14.68
N ALA A 153 6.85 14.79 14.97
CA ALA A 153 6.95 16.00 15.80
C ALA A 153 7.35 15.70 17.25
N ALA A 154 7.09 14.49 17.75
CA ALA A 154 7.44 14.09 19.10
C ALA A 154 8.90 13.63 19.26
N VAL A 155 9.60 13.28 18.16
CA VAL A 155 10.95 12.71 18.20
C VAL A 155 11.97 13.60 18.94
N PRO A 156 12.04 14.93 18.72
CA PRO A 156 12.96 15.81 19.46
C PRO A 156 12.70 15.78 20.98
N TRP A 157 11.42 15.78 21.37
CA TRP A 157 11.02 15.75 22.78
C TRP A 157 11.38 14.45 23.47
N VAL A 158 11.18 13.31 22.77
CA VAL A 158 11.57 11.99 23.29
C VAL A 158 13.07 11.90 23.49
N ARG A 159 13.86 12.44 22.56
CA ARG A 159 15.32 12.50 22.70
C ARG A 159 15.76 13.36 23.87
N ALA A 160 15.20 14.55 24.04
CA ALA A 160 15.49 15.43 25.17
C ALA A 160 15.14 14.78 26.51
N TYR A 161 13.98 14.13 26.58
CA TYR A 161 13.53 13.41 27.78
C TYR A 161 14.45 12.24 28.11
N LYS A 162 14.89 11.46 27.12
CA LYS A 162 15.85 10.37 27.30
C LYS A 162 17.16 10.90 27.89
N THR A 163 17.74 11.99 27.32
CA THR A 163 18.96 12.59 27.83
C THR A 163 18.79 13.07 29.27
N TYR A 164 17.67 13.72 29.58
CA TYR A 164 17.36 14.14 30.95
C TYR A 164 17.33 12.96 31.93
N LEU A 165 16.71 11.85 31.59
CA LEU A 165 16.68 10.66 32.44
C LEU A 165 18.06 10.02 32.62
N GLU A 166 18.88 9.98 31.57
CA GLU A 166 20.24 9.45 31.62
C GLU A 166 21.15 10.33 32.52
N ASP A 167 21.04 11.64 32.43
CA ASP A 167 21.81 12.57 33.28
C ASP A 167 21.35 12.48 34.74
N TRP A 168 20.04 12.38 34.97
CA TRP A 168 19.51 12.20 36.32
C TRP A 168 19.96 10.90 36.97
N ALA A 169 19.98 9.79 36.19
CA ALA A 169 20.46 8.50 36.68
C ALA A 169 21.95 8.50 37.01
N ARG A 170 22.76 9.40 36.41
CA ARG A 170 24.18 9.55 36.71
C ARG A 170 24.43 10.36 37.99
N LEU A 171 23.47 11.16 38.44
CA LEU A 171 23.58 12.02 39.61
C LEU A 171 23.15 11.31 40.92
N MET A 172 22.47 10.17 40.79
CA MET A 172 22.08 9.31 41.90
C MET A 172 23.07 8.17 42.15
#